data_5cf2b8d658eaabd5c8e37b409cbc3ecd
#
_entry.id   5cf2b8d658eaabd5c8e37b409cbc3ecd
#
_cell.length_a   1.000
_cell.length_b   1.000
_cell.length_c   1.000
_cell.angle_alpha   90.00
_cell.angle_beta   90.00
_cell.angle_gamma   90.00
#
_symmetry.space_group_name_H-M   'P 1'
#
loop_
_entity.id
_entity.type
_entity.pdbx_description
1 polymer ?
#
loop_
_entity_poly.entity_id
_entity_poly.type
_entity_poly.pdbx_seq_one_letter_code
_entity_poly.pdbx_strand_id
1 'polypeptide(L)'
;ISPDNVICTGDVVAYCAYAEDSVKLIREFGCHVLAGNCEQQLVNKSNDCGCGFEEGSVCSILSKTWYAHAKSQVSDLSLDWMSNLPERIVFNHDGLRYGVVHGGASDISKFVWPVDSDGILEDEFNLLQTQIGRLDCLVAGHTGIPMIRDFNKKKWLNSGAIGMPSNDGNIDTNFLTITAKHIKINKLEYDINAAYQAMQATSLIQG
;
A
#
# COMPACT_ATOMS: atom_id res chain seq x y z
N ILE A 1 -7.45 5.03 -18.45
CA ILE A 1 -6.39 5.85 -17.81
C ILE A 1 -5.05 5.36 -18.35
N SER A 2 -4.13 6.30 -18.69
CA SER A 2 -2.76 5.92 -19.04
C SER A 2 -2.04 5.35 -17.80
N PRO A 3 -1.23 4.29 -17.95
CA PRO A 3 -0.38 3.79 -16.87
C PRO A 3 0.49 4.87 -16.20
N ASP A 4 0.98 5.84 -16.97
CA ASP A 4 1.78 6.97 -16.48
C ASP A 4 1.06 7.85 -15.44
N ASN A 5 -0.28 7.75 -15.38
CA ASN A 5 -1.11 8.50 -14.44
C ASN A 5 -1.59 7.65 -13.25
N VAL A 6 -0.99 6.49 -13.05
CA VAL A 6 -1.34 5.56 -11.96
C VAL A 6 -0.11 5.28 -11.11
N ILE A 7 -0.28 5.38 -9.80
CA ILE A 7 0.74 5.01 -8.81
C ILE A 7 0.14 3.96 -7.88
N CYS A 8 0.81 2.81 -7.77
CA CYS A 8 0.54 1.82 -6.74
C CYS A 8 1.50 2.05 -5.56
N THR A 9 0.94 2.13 -4.36
CA THR A 9 1.69 2.41 -3.14
C THR A 9 2.34 1.19 -2.50
N GLY A 10 2.45 0.06 -3.21
CA GLY A 10 3.10 -1.18 -2.75
C GLY A 10 2.13 -2.20 -2.16
N ASP A 11 2.69 -3.27 -1.62
CA ASP A 11 1.99 -4.44 -1.10
C ASP A 11 1.05 -5.10 -2.13
N VAL A 12 1.54 -5.19 -3.37
CA VAL A 12 0.80 -5.77 -4.51
C VAL A 12 0.39 -7.22 -4.26
N VAL A 13 1.21 -7.95 -3.50
CA VAL A 13 0.99 -9.37 -3.15
C VAL A 13 -0.02 -9.59 -2.03
N ALA A 14 -0.41 -8.55 -1.29
CA ALA A 14 -1.22 -8.64 -0.07
C ALA A 14 -2.72 -8.46 -0.35
N TYR A 15 -3.60 -9.12 0.36
CA TYR A 15 -3.53 -10.24 1.32
C TYR A 15 -4.34 -11.44 0.83
N CYS A 16 -4.68 -11.48 -0.48
CA CYS A 16 -5.65 -12.39 -1.06
C CYS A 16 -5.00 -13.58 -1.79
N ALA A 17 -5.83 -14.34 -2.52
CA ALA A 17 -5.47 -15.62 -3.10
C ALA A 17 -4.44 -15.56 -4.25
N TYR A 18 -4.35 -14.42 -4.95
CA TYR A 18 -3.70 -14.31 -6.26
C TYR A 18 -2.44 -13.44 -6.22
N ALA A 19 -1.45 -13.78 -5.37
CA ALA A 19 -0.23 -12.98 -5.23
C ALA A 19 0.54 -12.82 -6.55
N GLU A 20 0.88 -13.92 -7.21
CA GLU A 20 1.64 -13.90 -8.48
C GLU A 20 0.85 -13.25 -9.62
N ASP A 21 -0.46 -13.51 -9.72
CA ASP A 21 -1.28 -12.95 -10.80
C ASP A 21 -1.45 -11.43 -10.64
N SER A 22 -1.55 -10.94 -9.40
CA SER A 22 -1.57 -9.50 -9.11
C SER A 22 -0.26 -8.82 -9.54
N VAL A 23 0.88 -9.45 -9.26
CA VAL A 23 2.19 -8.93 -9.69
C VAL A 23 2.32 -8.92 -11.20
N LYS A 24 1.91 -10.00 -11.88
CA LYS A 24 1.91 -10.05 -13.35
C LYS A 24 1.05 -8.94 -13.93
N LEU A 25 -0.17 -8.81 -13.44
CA LEU A 25 -1.13 -7.82 -13.94
C LEU A 25 -0.60 -6.39 -13.82
N ILE A 26 -0.08 -6.01 -12.66
CA ILE A 26 0.42 -4.64 -12.46
C ILE A 26 1.70 -4.36 -13.25
N ARG A 27 2.57 -5.37 -13.39
CA ARG A 27 3.77 -5.28 -14.21
C ARG A 27 3.43 -5.11 -15.70
N GLU A 28 2.46 -5.88 -16.22
CA GLU A 28 1.98 -5.77 -17.59
C GLU A 28 1.25 -4.46 -17.85
N PHE A 29 0.51 -3.95 -16.85
CA PHE A 29 -0.14 -2.66 -16.94
C PHE A 29 0.88 -1.51 -17.04
N GLY A 30 2.07 -1.66 -16.44
CA GLY A 30 3.20 -0.76 -16.61
C GLY A 30 3.06 0.59 -15.90
N CYS A 31 2.30 0.65 -14.80
CA CYS A 31 2.20 1.87 -13.99
C CYS A 31 3.41 2.04 -13.05
N HIS A 32 3.46 3.17 -12.35
CA HIS A 32 4.45 3.41 -11.31
C HIS A 32 4.10 2.61 -10.06
N VAL A 33 5.04 1.83 -9.54
CA VAL A 33 4.84 0.99 -8.35
C VAL A 33 5.94 1.24 -7.34
N LEU A 34 5.59 1.40 -6.06
CA LEU A 34 6.53 1.40 -4.93
C LEU A 34 6.71 -0.02 -4.38
N ALA A 35 7.87 -0.27 -3.80
CA ALA A 35 8.00 -1.41 -2.90
C ALA A 35 7.20 -1.15 -1.61
N GLY A 36 6.36 -2.11 -1.21
CA GLY A 36 5.84 -2.22 0.14
C GLY A 36 6.73 -3.09 1.01
N ASN A 37 6.39 -3.21 2.30
CA ASN A 37 7.12 -4.11 3.20
C ASN A 37 7.03 -5.56 2.73
N CYS A 38 5.89 -5.98 2.17
CA CYS A 38 5.72 -7.34 1.68
C CYS A 38 6.69 -7.67 0.53
N GLU A 39 6.84 -6.77 -0.45
CA GLU A 39 7.80 -6.92 -1.54
C GLU A 39 9.23 -6.99 -1.00
N GLN A 40 9.62 -6.07 -0.10
CA GLN A 40 10.96 -6.08 0.49
C GLN A 40 11.26 -7.39 1.22
N GLN A 41 10.32 -7.88 2.03
CA GLN A 41 10.51 -9.12 2.78
C GLN A 41 10.59 -10.36 1.87
N LEU A 42 9.80 -10.40 0.79
CA LEU A 42 9.88 -11.47 -0.21
C LEU A 42 11.24 -11.50 -0.91
N VAL A 43 11.72 -10.35 -1.37
CA VAL A 43 13.05 -10.20 -1.99
C VAL A 43 14.16 -10.62 -1.02
N ASN A 44 14.07 -10.25 0.26
CA ASN A 44 15.01 -10.62 1.30
C ASN A 44 14.85 -12.06 1.78
N LYS A 45 13.89 -12.83 1.25
CA LYS A 45 13.58 -14.22 1.64
C LYS A 45 13.24 -14.38 3.12
N SER A 46 12.71 -13.32 3.73
CA SER A 46 12.30 -13.27 5.13
C SER A 46 11.21 -14.29 5.46
N ASN A 47 10.95 -14.50 6.75
CA ASN A 47 9.96 -15.47 7.21
C ASN A 47 8.57 -14.85 7.51
N ASP A 48 8.47 -13.53 7.49
CA ASP A 48 7.22 -12.80 7.69
C ASP A 48 7.17 -11.52 6.82
N CYS A 49 6.00 -10.87 6.78
CA CYS A 49 5.76 -9.69 5.95
C CYS A 49 6.43 -8.41 6.47
N GLY A 50 7.02 -8.41 7.65
CA GLY A 50 7.61 -7.20 8.27
C GLY A 50 6.58 -6.18 8.73
N CYS A 51 5.30 -6.55 8.92
CA CYS A 51 4.24 -5.62 9.34
C CYS A 51 4.36 -5.16 10.80
N GLY A 52 5.22 -5.80 11.60
CA GLY A 52 5.47 -5.39 13.00
C GLY A 52 4.32 -5.69 13.97
N PHE A 53 3.43 -6.63 13.65
CA PHE A 53 2.37 -7.04 14.57
C PHE A 53 2.93 -7.71 15.83
N GLU A 54 2.27 -7.46 16.97
CA GLU A 54 2.64 -8.10 18.24
C GLU A 54 2.63 -9.62 18.11
N GLU A 55 3.70 -10.26 18.57
CA GLU A 55 3.87 -11.71 18.45
C GLU A 55 2.76 -12.45 19.22
N GLY A 56 2.16 -13.47 18.57
CA GLY A 56 1.04 -14.22 19.12
C GLY A 56 -0.33 -13.56 18.97
N SER A 57 -0.40 -12.31 18.47
CA SER A 57 -1.69 -11.69 18.13
C SER A 57 -2.34 -12.40 16.93
N VAL A 58 -3.65 -12.26 16.79
CA VAL A 58 -4.40 -12.78 15.64
C VAL A 58 -3.82 -12.23 14.33
N CYS A 59 -3.51 -10.94 14.28
CA CYS A 59 -2.89 -10.31 13.12
C CYS A 59 -1.53 -10.93 12.78
N SER A 60 -0.69 -11.21 13.79
CA SER A 60 0.60 -11.87 13.59
C SER A 60 0.45 -13.29 13.02
N ILE A 61 -0.51 -14.06 13.52
CA ILE A 61 -0.77 -15.44 13.05
C ILE A 61 -1.29 -15.41 11.60
N LEU A 62 -2.29 -14.59 11.33
CA LEU A 62 -2.90 -14.49 10.00
C LEU A 62 -1.89 -13.98 8.96
N SER A 63 -1.10 -12.96 9.30
CA SER A 63 -0.10 -12.40 8.40
C SER A 63 1.01 -13.39 8.06
N LYS A 64 1.51 -14.17 9.03
CA LYS A 64 2.53 -15.20 8.78
C LYS A 64 1.98 -16.30 7.86
N THR A 65 0.74 -16.75 8.08
CA THR A 65 0.11 -17.78 7.26
C THR A 65 -0.10 -17.30 5.83
N TRP A 66 -0.64 -16.11 5.66
CA TRP A 66 -0.84 -15.50 4.36
C TRP A 66 0.52 -15.26 3.64
N TYR A 67 1.52 -14.73 4.37
CA TYR A 67 2.83 -14.46 3.79
C TYR A 67 3.51 -15.73 3.25
N ALA A 68 3.42 -16.84 3.99
CA ALA A 68 3.91 -18.13 3.52
C ALA A 68 3.20 -18.60 2.23
N HIS A 69 1.89 -18.35 2.12
CA HIS A 69 1.12 -18.63 0.92
C HIS A 69 1.60 -17.76 -0.26
N ALA A 70 1.68 -16.44 -0.08
CA ALA A 70 2.19 -15.53 -1.11
C ALA A 70 3.61 -15.90 -1.56
N LYS A 71 4.51 -16.18 -0.61
CA LYS A 71 5.89 -16.61 -0.86
C LYS A 71 5.97 -17.89 -1.69
N SER A 72 5.01 -18.81 -1.54
CA SER A 72 4.95 -20.06 -2.32
C SER A 72 4.49 -19.85 -3.76
N GLN A 73 3.81 -18.75 -4.05
CA GLN A 73 3.26 -18.45 -5.38
C GLN A 73 4.17 -17.59 -6.24
N VAL A 74 4.91 -16.66 -5.61
CA VAL A 74 5.69 -15.65 -6.32
C VAL A 74 6.88 -16.30 -7.04
N SER A 75 6.99 -16.03 -8.35
CA SER A 75 8.06 -16.53 -9.22
C SER A 75 9.35 -15.73 -9.04
N ASP A 76 10.49 -16.35 -9.43
CA ASP A 76 11.78 -15.66 -9.45
C ASP A 76 11.77 -14.42 -10.34
N LEU A 77 11.02 -14.43 -11.44
CA LEU A 77 10.86 -13.26 -12.31
C LEU A 77 10.12 -12.12 -11.61
N SER A 78 9.13 -12.43 -10.79
CA SER A 78 8.40 -11.45 -9.99
C SER A 78 9.26 -10.92 -8.84
N LEU A 79 10.08 -11.77 -8.22
CA LEU A 79 11.06 -11.34 -7.21
C LEU A 79 12.13 -10.42 -7.80
N ASP A 80 12.64 -10.72 -8.98
CA ASP A 80 13.59 -9.84 -9.69
C ASP A 80 12.97 -8.48 -9.99
N TRP A 81 11.73 -8.44 -10.49
CA TRP A 81 11.00 -7.19 -10.71
C TRP A 81 10.79 -6.40 -9.41
N MET A 82 10.37 -7.06 -8.31
CA MET A 82 10.18 -6.43 -7.01
C MET A 82 11.48 -5.85 -6.46
N SER A 83 12.63 -6.49 -6.69
CA SER A 83 13.93 -6.01 -6.22
C SER A 83 14.36 -4.68 -6.84
N ASN A 84 13.74 -4.28 -7.94
CA ASN A 84 13.99 -3.03 -8.65
C ASN A 84 12.95 -1.95 -8.37
N LEU A 85 11.97 -2.19 -7.52
CA LEU A 85 10.96 -1.21 -7.17
C LEU A 85 11.56 -0.09 -6.31
N PRO A 86 11.22 1.18 -6.57
CA PRO A 86 11.64 2.29 -5.74
C PRO A 86 10.92 2.29 -4.39
N GLU A 87 11.57 2.79 -3.35
CA GLU A 87 10.94 3.03 -2.06
C GLU A 87 10.14 4.33 -2.00
N ARG A 88 10.41 5.25 -2.93
CA ARG A 88 9.80 6.58 -2.97
C ARG A 88 9.56 7.02 -4.39
N ILE A 89 8.44 7.70 -4.61
CA ILE A 89 8.13 8.39 -5.87
C ILE A 89 7.89 9.86 -5.57
N VAL A 90 8.33 10.73 -6.47
CA VAL A 90 8.06 12.18 -6.39
C VAL A 90 7.46 12.61 -7.71
N PHE A 91 6.36 13.35 -7.64
CA PHE A 91 5.75 13.94 -8.82
C PHE A 91 5.24 15.37 -8.54
N ASN A 92 5.04 16.13 -9.60
CA ASN A 92 4.42 17.46 -9.52
C ASN A 92 3.06 17.40 -10.23
N HIS A 93 2.06 17.99 -9.60
CA HIS A 93 0.74 18.12 -10.19
C HIS A 93 0.09 19.42 -9.74
N ASP A 94 -0.39 20.22 -10.69
CA ASP A 94 -1.06 21.51 -10.46
C ASP A 94 -0.31 22.45 -9.50
N GLY A 95 1.00 22.58 -9.70
CA GLY A 95 1.85 23.47 -8.90
C GLY A 95 2.22 22.93 -7.52
N LEU A 96 1.70 21.77 -7.10
CA LEU A 96 2.04 21.09 -5.86
C LEU A 96 3.02 19.96 -6.10
N ARG A 97 3.90 19.74 -5.11
CA ARG A 97 4.86 18.64 -5.12
C ARG A 97 4.44 17.56 -4.13
N TYR A 98 4.32 16.34 -4.64
CA TYR A 98 3.90 15.16 -3.92
C TYR A 98 5.07 14.21 -3.70
N GLY A 99 5.22 13.72 -2.46
CA GLY A 99 6.06 12.57 -2.15
C GLY A 99 5.19 11.37 -1.85
N VAL A 100 5.55 10.21 -2.39
CA VAL A 100 4.83 8.95 -2.17
C VAL A 100 5.75 7.98 -1.44
N VAL A 101 5.24 7.37 -0.38
CA VAL A 101 5.89 6.31 0.40
C VAL A 101 4.91 5.16 0.59
N HIS A 102 5.38 3.98 0.99
CA HIS A 102 4.47 2.89 1.32
C HIS A 102 3.78 3.12 2.67
N GLY A 103 4.49 3.14 3.77
CA GLY A 103 3.97 3.42 5.12
C GLY A 103 4.38 4.80 5.61
N GLY A 104 5.63 4.97 6.02
CA GLY A 104 6.21 6.23 6.46
C GLY A 104 7.56 6.53 5.83
N ALA A 105 8.10 7.70 6.14
CA ALA A 105 9.46 8.08 5.77
C ALA A 105 10.51 7.47 6.71
N SER A 106 10.13 7.22 7.96
CA SER A 106 10.97 6.62 9.00
C SER A 106 11.05 5.11 8.89
N ASP A 107 9.95 4.47 8.50
CA ASP A 107 9.84 3.03 8.39
C ASP A 107 8.82 2.68 7.30
N ILE A 108 9.16 1.73 6.44
CA ILE A 108 8.27 1.26 5.37
C ILE A 108 6.98 0.65 5.92
N SER A 109 7.03 0.04 7.11
CA SER A 109 5.89 -0.57 7.81
C SER A 109 5.22 0.37 8.81
N LYS A 110 5.52 1.68 8.75
CA LYS A 110 4.92 2.65 9.66
C LYS A 110 3.41 2.75 9.46
N PHE A 111 2.65 2.37 10.47
CA PHE A 111 1.23 2.70 10.51
C PHE A 111 1.04 4.17 10.86
N VAL A 112 0.27 4.87 10.03
CA VAL A 112 -0.20 6.24 10.30
C VAL A 112 -1.72 6.22 10.22
N TRP A 113 -2.34 6.47 11.37
CA TRP A 113 -3.79 6.34 11.55
C TRP A 113 -4.50 7.68 11.40
N PRO A 114 -5.78 7.70 10.99
CA PRO A 114 -6.57 8.94 10.92
C PRO A 114 -6.68 9.69 12.26
N VAL A 115 -6.49 8.99 13.37
CA VAL A 115 -6.58 9.54 14.76
C VAL A 115 -5.23 10.00 15.31
N ASP A 116 -4.13 9.78 14.61
CA ASP A 116 -2.80 10.20 15.05
C ASP A 116 -2.70 11.73 15.17
N SER A 117 -1.83 12.20 16.04
CA SER A 117 -1.61 13.63 16.23
C SER A 117 -0.93 14.26 15.00
N ASP A 118 -1.12 15.56 14.80
CA ASP A 118 -0.41 16.32 13.76
C ASP A 118 1.11 16.22 13.92
N GLY A 119 1.63 16.06 15.14
CA GLY A 119 3.05 15.88 15.40
C GLY A 119 3.63 14.65 14.72
N ILE A 120 2.92 13.51 14.78
CA ILE A 120 3.36 12.27 14.09
C ILE A 120 3.43 12.49 12.58
N LEU A 121 2.39 13.11 12.01
CA LEU A 121 2.36 13.41 10.58
C LEU A 121 3.49 14.38 10.18
N GLU A 122 3.75 15.37 11.03
CA GLU A 122 4.77 16.38 10.77
C GLU A 122 6.18 15.82 10.82
N ASP A 123 6.45 14.92 11.77
CA ASP A 123 7.75 14.24 11.89
C ASP A 123 8.06 13.41 10.63
N GLU A 124 7.12 12.58 10.17
CA GLU A 124 7.25 11.79 8.94
C GLU A 124 7.40 12.68 7.71
N PHE A 125 6.62 13.75 7.63
CA PHE A 125 6.66 14.70 6.52
C PHE A 125 8.02 15.42 6.46
N ASN A 126 8.51 15.90 7.59
CA ASN A 126 9.79 16.60 7.70
C ASN A 126 10.96 15.65 7.38
N LEU A 127 10.90 14.41 7.87
CA LEU A 127 11.90 13.39 7.54
C LEU A 127 11.94 13.13 6.03
N LEU A 128 10.78 12.96 5.39
CA LEU A 128 10.73 12.78 3.94
C LEU A 128 11.32 13.98 3.20
N GLN A 129 11.03 15.21 3.66
CA GLN A 129 11.60 16.43 3.05
C GLN A 129 13.13 16.50 3.14
N THR A 130 13.75 15.96 4.19
CA THR A 130 15.22 15.88 4.28
C THR A 130 15.82 14.98 3.21
N GLN A 131 15.06 13.99 2.76
CA GLN A 131 15.50 12.96 1.82
C GLN A 131 15.27 13.37 0.35
N ILE A 132 14.12 14.02 0.07
CA ILE A 132 13.68 14.30 -1.31
C ILE A 132 13.39 15.78 -1.59
N GLY A 133 13.65 16.67 -0.63
CA GLY A 133 13.41 18.11 -0.73
C GLY A 133 11.97 18.51 -0.37
N ARG A 134 11.66 19.80 -0.53
CA ARG A 134 10.35 20.37 -0.16
C ARG A 134 9.20 19.60 -0.76
N LEU A 135 8.14 19.40 0.03
CA LEU A 135 6.87 18.79 -0.36
C LEU A 135 5.69 19.66 0.08
N ASP A 136 4.59 19.54 -0.63
CA ASP A 136 3.29 20.13 -0.28
C ASP A 136 2.32 19.02 0.18
N CYS A 137 2.44 17.81 -0.38
CA CYS A 137 1.60 16.65 -0.06
C CYS A 137 2.45 15.39 0.13
N LEU A 138 2.05 14.53 1.07
CA LEU A 138 2.57 13.17 1.23
C LEU A 138 1.44 12.18 0.97
N VAL A 139 1.71 11.18 0.14
CA VAL A 139 0.79 10.07 -0.16
C VAL A 139 1.38 8.81 0.45
N ALA A 140 0.59 8.09 1.23
CA ALA A 140 0.96 6.83 1.86
C ALA A 140 -0.04 5.71 1.53
N GLY A 141 0.35 4.47 1.75
CA GLY A 141 -0.46 3.25 1.73
C GLY A 141 -0.44 2.56 3.08
N HIS A 142 -0.04 1.28 3.10
CA HIS A 142 0.20 0.38 4.23
C HIS A 142 -0.96 0.22 5.21
N THR A 143 -1.43 1.30 5.85
CA THR A 143 -2.55 1.27 6.80
C THR A 143 -3.85 0.79 6.16
N GLY A 144 -4.03 0.96 4.85
CA GLY A 144 -5.22 0.53 4.10
C GLY A 144 -6.49 1.33 4.40
N ILE A 145 -6.42 2.32 5.31
CA ILE A 145 -7.56 3.17 5.67
C ILE A 145 -7.47 4.48 4.87
N PRO A 146 -8.46 4.78 4.03
CA PRO A 146 -8.44 5.99 3.23
C PRO A 146 -8.50 7.25 4.09
N MET A 147 -7.64 8.22 3.80
CA MET A 147 -7.54 9.45 4.56
C MET A 147 -7.13 10.64 3.69
N ILE A 148 -7.79 11.78 3.87
CA ILE A 148 -7.35 13.09 3.40
C ILE A 148 -7.30 13.98 4.63
N ARG A 149 -6.10 14.38 5.04
CA ARG A 149 -5.92 15.21 6.23
C ARG A 149 -5.07 16.43 5.92
N ASP A 150 -5.63 17.60 6.23
CA ASP A 150 -4.92 18.87 6.20
C ASP A 150 -4.29 19.16 7.57
N PHE A 151 -3.02 19.53 7.60
CA PHE A 151 -2.31 19.95 8.81
C PHE A 151 -1.19 20.93 8.42
N ASN A 152 -1.02 22.00 9.18
CA ASN A 152 0.08 22.96 9.01
C ASN A 152 0.35 23.41 7.56
N LYS A 153 -0.71 23.62 6.75
CA LYS A 153 -0.68 23.94 5.31
C LYS A 153 -0.08 22.82 4.44
N LYS A 154 0.00 21.60 4.93
CA LYS A 154 0.42 20.37 4.26
C LYS A 154 -0.74 19.41 4.15
N LYS A 155 -0.62 18.37 3.33
CA LYS A 155 -1.62 17.31 3.22
C LYS A 155 -0.98 15.94 3.43
N TRP A 156 -1.63 15.14 4.26
CA TRP A 156 -1.39 13.69 4.32
C TRP A 156 -2.54 12.97 3.65
N LEU A 157 -2.21 12.09 2.73
CA LEU A 157 -3.17 11.34 1.92
C LEU A 157 -2.90 9.84 2.10
N ASN A 158 -3.96 9.06 2.29
CA ASN A 158 -3.89 7.61 2.16
C ASN A 158 -4.99 7.18 1.19
N SER A 159 -4.63 6.38 0.20
CA SER A 159 -5.58 5.95 -0.84
C SER A 159 -6.57 4.89 -0.36
N GLY A 160 -6.37 4.30 0.81
CA GLY A 160 -6.96 3.02 1.15
C GLY A 160 -6.29 1.89 0.35
N ALA A 161 -6.97 0.79 0.21
CA ALA A 161 -6.50 -0.36 -0.56
C ALA A 161 -7.56 -0.80 -1.58
N ILE A 162 -7.13 -1.25 -2.75
CA ILE A 162 -8.03 -1.84 -3.76
C ILE A 162 -8.18 -3.36 -3.58
N GLY A 163 -7.30 -3.99 -2.86
CA GLY A 163 -7.30 -5.44 -2.63
C GLY A 163 -8.02 -5.88 -1.36
N MET A 164 -8.39 -4.93 -0.49
CA MET A 164 -9.02 -5.25 0.80
C MET A 164 -9.90 -4.09 1.27
N PRO A 165 -11.14 -4.35 1.73
CA PRO A 165 -11.98 -3.34 2.37
C PRO A 165 -11.35 -2.78 3.65
N SER A 166 -11.71 -1.56 4.02
CA SER A 166 -11.17 -0.84 5.19
C SER A 166 -11.63 -1.38 6.56
N ASN A 167 -12.30 -2.51 6.61
CA ASN A 167 -12.85 -3.15 7.83
C ASN A 167 -13.78 -2.23 8.64
N ASP A 168 -14.54 -1.39 7.95
CA ASP A 168 -15.50 -0.44 8.51
C ASP A 168 -16.97 -0.89 8.35
N GLY A 169 -17.18 -2.16 7.98
CA GLY A 169 -18.49 -2.75 7.70
C GLY A 169 -18.94 -2.60 6.25
N ASN A 170 -18.18 -1.88 5.41
CA ASN A 170 -18.41 -1.82 3.97
C ASN A 170 -17.59 -2.89 3.25
N ILE A 171 -18.10 -3.33 2.10
CA ILE A 171 -17.43 -4.31 1.24
C ILE A 171 -16.64 -3.65 0.11
N ASP A 172 -16.86 -2.37 -0.14
CA ASP A 172 -16.17 -1.61 -1.17
C ASP A 172 -14.71 -1.39 -0.78
N THR A 173 -13.83 -1.42 -1.77
CA THR A 173 -12.43 -1.00 -1.61
C THR A 173 -12.24 0.46 -2.04
N ASN A 174 -11.05 1.01 -1.87
CA ASN A 174 -10.85 2.43 -2.07
C ASN A 174 -9.62 2.73 -2.93
N PHE A 175 -9.68 3.85 -3.65
CA PHE A 175 -8.55 4.45 -4.34
C PHE A 175 -8.66 5.98 -4.33
N LEU A 176 -7.52 6.65 -4.46
CA LEU A 176 -7.45 8.11 -4.48
C LEU A 176 -7.34 8.63 -5.92
N THR A 177 -8.04 9.72 -6.21
CA THR A 177 -7.81 10.51 -7.43
C THR A 177 -7.34 11.91 -7.07
N ILE A 178 -6.31 12.37 -7.77
CA ILE A 178 -5.74 13.71 -7.66
C ILE A 178 -5.94 14.42 -8.99
N THR A 179 -6.65 15.53 -8.96
CA THR A 179 -6.90 16.36 -10.14
C THR A 179 -6.57 17.82 -9.81
N ALA A 180 -6.46 18.68 -10.80
CA ALA A 180 -6.26 20.13 -10.60
C ALA A 180 -7.34 20.78 -9.72
N LYS A 181 -8.54 20.20 -9.62
CA LYS A 181 -9.66 20.78 -8.89
C LYS A 181 -9.88 20.17 -7.51
N HIS A 182 -9.57 18.90 -7.32
CA HIS A 182 -9.85 18.19 -6.07
C HIS A 182 -9.02 16.93 -5.91
N ILE A 183 -8.82 16.56 -4.66
CA ILE A 183 -8.34 15.25 -4.21
C ILE A 183 -9.54 14.51 -3.65
N LYS A 184 -9.78 13.28 -4.10
CA LYS A 184 -10.98 12.52 -3.73
C LYS A 184 -10.67 11.04 -3.50
N ILE A 185 -11.18 10.50 -2.40
CA ILE A 185 -11.28 9.05 -2.17
C ILE A 185 -12.50 8.54 -2.94
N ASN A 186 -12.31 7.52 -3.74
CA ASN A 186 -13.35 6.86 -4.51
C ASN A 186 -13.51 5.44 -4.02
N LYS A 187 -14.74 4.95 -4.08
CA LYS A 187 -15.08 3.56 -3.85
C LYS A 187 -14.87 2.76 -5.14
N LEU A 188 -14.41 1.53 -4.99
CA LEU A 188 -14.31 0.56 -6.06
C LEU A 188 -15.17 -0.64 -5.71
N GLU A 189 -16.20 -0.88 -6.51
CA GLU A 189 -17.01 -2.09 -6.45
C GLU A 189 -16.28 -3.22 -7.20
N TYR A 190 -16.32 -4.42 -6.69
CA TYR A 190 -15.71 -5.60 -7.29
C TYR A 190 -16.55 -6.85 -7.01
N ASP A 191 -16.26 -7.95 -7.69
CA ASP A 191 -16.94 -9.23 -7.45
C ASP A 191 -16.41 -9.88 -6.15
N ILE A 192 -17.04 -9.49 -5.04
CA ILE A 192 -16.71 -10.02 -3.71
C ILE A 192 -16.94 -11.53 -3.61
N ASN A 193 -17.92 -12.07 -4.34
CA ASN A 193 -18.21 -13.51 -4.31
C ASN A 193 -17.08 -14.30 -4.98
N ALA A 194 -16.57 -13.80 -6.12
CA ALA A 194 -15.41 -14.40 -6.77
C ALA A 194 -14.16 -14.33 -5.89
N ALA A 195 -13.91 -13.19 -5.25
CA ALA A 195 -12.80 -13.03 -4.31
C ALA A 195 -12.91 -13.98 -3.10
N TYR A 196 -14.10 -14.08 -2.51
CA TYR A 196 -14.37 -14.99 -1.40
C TYR A 196 -14.17 -16.46 -1.80
N GLN A 197 -14.68 -16.89 -2.95
CA GLN A 197 -14.50 -18.25 -3.47
C GLN A 197 -13.01 -18.56 -3.71
N ALA A 198 -12.26 -17.61 -4.26
CA ALA A 198 -10.83 -17.75 -4.44
C ALA A 198 -10.08 -17.94 -3.13
N MET A 199 -10.44 -17.15 -2.09
CA MET A 199 -9.89 -17.30 -0.75
C MET A 199 -10.25 -18.65 -0.13
N GLN A 200 -11.49 -19.12 -0.27
CA GLN A 200 -11.91 -20.44 0.20
C GLN A 200 -11.15 -21.61 -0.47
N ALA A 201 -10.75 -21.43 -1.73
CA ALA A 201 -9.98 -22.44 -2.45
C ALA A 201 -8.50 -22.52 -1.98
N THR A 202 -8.04 -21.54 -1.20
CA THR A 202 -6.73 -21.60 -0.55
C THR A 202 -6.82 -22.39 0.76
N SER A 203 -5.66 -22.79 1.30
CA SER A 203 -5.57 -23.38 2.65
C SER A 203 -5.43 -22.32 3.75
N LEU A 204 -5.66 -21.05 3.44
CA LEU A 204 -5.53 -19.95 4.39
C LEU A 204 -6.65 -19.99 5.44
N ILE A 205 -6.27 -19.74 6.69
CA ILE A 205 -7.24 -19.50 7.76
C ILE A 205 -7.93 -18.18 7.46
N GLN A 206 -9.24 -18.24 7.34
CA GLN A 206 -10.07 -17.08 7.07
C GLN A 206 -10.59 -16.54 8.40
N GLY A 207 -10.27 -15.28 8.69
CA GLY A 207 -10.78 -14.57 9.85
C GLY A 207 -12.19 -14.05 9.63
#